data_cfb430d3e6f1275b900d1abcc1d6d5dc
#
_entry.id   cfb430d3e6f1275b900d1abcc1d6d5dc
#
_cell.length_a   1.000
_cell.length_b   1.000
_cell.length_c   1.000
_cell.angle_alpha   90.00
_cell.angle_beta   90.00
_cell.angle_gamma   90.00
#
_symmetry.space_group_name_H-M   'P 1'
#
loop_
_entity.id
_entity.type
_entity.pdbx_description
1 polymer ?
#
loop_
_entity_poly.entity_id
_entity_poly.type
_entity_poly.pdbx_seq_one_letter_code
_entity_poly.pdbx_strand_id
1 'polypeptide(L)' 'MKITIKDIAKALEISTTTVSKAMNDYSDIGSETKKKVKDYAEKIG' A
#
# COMPACT_ATOMS: atom_id res chain seq x y z
N MET A 1 13.78 8.95 6.19
CA MET A 1 14.09 7.77 5.39
C MET A 1 12.95 7.48 4.42
N LYS A 2 13.30 7.16 3.19
CA LYS A 2 12.29 6.94 2.16
C LYS A 2 11.76 5.51 2.23
N ILE A 3 10.45 5.39 2.28
CA ILE A 3 9.80 4.08 2.30
C ILE A 3 9.47 3.66 0.88
N THR A 4 9.73 2.39 0.59
CA THR A 4 9.44 1.85 -0.73
C THR A 4 8.17 1.00 -0.70
N ILE A 5 7.64 0.70 -1.88
CA ILE A 5 6.48 -0.18 -2.03
C ILE A 5 6.76 -1.53 -1.39
N LYS A 6 8.00 -2.02 -1.49
CA LYS A 6 8.38 -3.29 -0.89
C LYS A 6 8.23 -3.26 0.62
N ASP A 7 8.60 -2.16 1.25
CA ASP A 7 8.48 -2.02 2.70
C ASP A 7 7.01 -2.08 3.14
N ILE A 8 6.15 -1.39 2.41
CA ILE A 8 4.72 -1.39 2.71
C ILE A 8 4.14 -2.79 2.52
N ALA A 9 4.48 -3.44 1.40
CA ALA A 9 3.98 -4.77 1.10
C ALA A 9 4.37 -5.76 2.19
N LYS A 10 5.61 -5.70 2.63
CA LYS A 10 6.11 -6.60 3.67
C LYS A 10 5.40 -6.35 5.00
N ALA A 11 5.23 -5.09 5.36
CA ALA A 11 4.60 -4.71 6.62
C ALA A 11 3.13 -5.14 6.67
N LEU A 12 2.44 -5.04 5.54
CA LEU A 12 1.02 -5.37 5.45
C LEU A 12 0.77 -6.82 4.97
N GLU A 13 1.84 -7.56 4.71
CA GLU A 13 1.76 -8.95 4.24
C GLU A 13 0.97 -9.08 2.93
N ILE A 14 1.21 -8.18 2.01
CA ILE A 14 0.58 -8.19 0.69
C ILE A 14 1.67 -8.09 -0.37
N SER A 15 1.31 -8.30 -1.64
CA SER A 15 2.27 -8.23 -2.72
C SER A 15 2.58 -6.78 -3.08
N THR A 16 3.78 -6.57 -3.66
CA THR A 16 4.15 -5.23 -4.13
C THR A 16 3.20 -4.74 -5.22
N THR A 17 2.70 -5.67 -6.05
CA THR A 17 1.71 -5.33 -7.08
C THR A 17 0.45 -4.78 -6.44
N THR A 18 -0.02 -5.41 -5.34
CA THR A 18 -1.20 -4.94 -4.63
C THR A 18 -0.99 -3.53 -4.07
N VAL A 19 0.19 -3.28 -3.50
CA VAL A 19 0.50 -1.95 -2.97
C VAL A 19 0.48 -0.91 -4.08
N SER A 20 1.11 -1.21 -5.20
CA SER A 20 1.15 -0.30 -6.35
C SER A 20 -0.25 0.03 -6.86
N LYS A 21 -1.10 -0.99 -6.99
CA LYS A 21 -2.48 -0.79 -7.43
C LYS A 21 -3.27 0.03 -6.42
N ALA A 22 -3.08 -0.23 -5.14
CA ALA A 22 -3.78 0.51 -4.10
C ALA A 22 -3.38 1.98 -4.10
N MET A 23 -2.09 2.26 -4.32
CA MET A 23 -1.60 3.63 -4.38
C MET A 23 -2.15 4.40 -5.58
N ASN A 24 -2.47 3.69 -6.64
CA ASN A 24 -3.01 4.28 -7.87
C ASN A 24 -4.53 4.18 -7.98
N ASP A 25 -5.20 3.78 -6.91
CA ASP A 25 -6.65 3.69 -6.84
C ASP A 25 -7.27 2.80 -7.91
N TYR A 26 -6.64 1.67 -8.21
CA TYR A 26 -7.20 0.72 -9.16
C TYR A 26 -8.49 0.13 -8.60
N SER A 27 -9.48 -0.01 -9.46
CA SER A 27 -10.80 -0.48 -9.06
C SER A 27 -10.85 -1.93 -8.60
N ASP A 28 -9.90 -2.76 -9.03
CA ASP A 28 -9.84 -4.16 -8.60
C ASP A 28 -9.26 -4.33 -7.20
N ILE A 29 -8.81 -3.24 -6.59
CA ILE A 29 -8.36 -3.27 -5.20
C ILE A 29 -9.49 -2.79 -4.30
N GLY A 30 -9.80 -3.55 -3.24
CA GLY A 30 -10.84 -3.18 -2.30
C GLY A 30 -10.53 -1.88 -1.56
N SER A 31 -11.57 -1.13 -1.21
CA SER A 31 -11.40 0.14 -0.51
C SER A 31 -10.69 -0.04 0.82
N GLU A 32 -10.90 -1.17 1.48
CA GLU A 32 -10.24 -1.48 2.74
C GLU A 32 -8.73 -1.59 2.57
N THR A 33 -8.30 -2.28 1.52
CA THR A 33 -6.88 -2.42 1.22
C THR A 33 -6.26 -1.09 0.84
N LYS A 34 -6.97 -0.30 0.04
CA LYS A 34 -6.51 1.03 -0.34
C LYS A 34 -6.29 1.90 0.90
N LYS A 35 -7.21 1.85 1.82
CA LYS A 35 -7.14 2.63 3.04
C LYS A 35 -5.93 2.20 3.88
N LYS A 36 -5.73 0.89 4.04
CA LYS A 36 -4.60 0.38 4.80
C LYS A 36 -3.27 0.83 4.22
N VAL A 37 -3.14 0.71 2.91
CA VAL A 37 -1.90 1.11 2.24
C VAL A 37 -1.63 2.59 2.39
N LYS A 38 -2.65 3.41 2.14
CA LYS A 38 -2.51 4.86 2.25
C LYS A 38 -2.23 5.31 3.67
N ASP A 39 -2.94 4.73 4.64
CA ASP A 39 -2.72 5.05 6.04
C ASP A 39 -1.30 4.72 6.47
N TYR A 40 -0.83 3.54 6.09
CA TYR A 40 0.50 3.11 6.44
C TYR A 40 1.56 4.01 5.81
N ALA A 41 1.40 4.31 4.53
CA ALA A 41 2.34 5.18 3.83
C ALA A 41 2.40 6.57 4.45
N GLU A 42 1.26 7.09 4.84
CA GLU A 42 1.18 8.41 5.50
C GLU A 42 1.81 8.38 6.88
N LYS A 43 1.60 7.30 7.62
CA LYS A 43 2.11 7.17 8.97
C LYS A 43 3.63 7.13 9.03
N ILE A 44 4.25 6.46 8.09
CA ILE A 44 5.69 6.24 8.10
C ILE A 44 6.46 7.08 7.08
N GLY A 45 5.74 7.65 6.17
CA GLY A 45 6.34 8.46 5.11
C GLY A 45 6.17 9.91 5.36
#